data_314fb7da140f4d38fabc6694e0aa197f
#
_entry.id   314fb7da140f4d38fabc6694e0aa197f
#
_cell.length_a   1.000
_cell.length_b   1.000
_cell.length_c   1.000
_cell.angle_alpha   90.00
_cell.angle_beta   90.00
_cell.angle_gamma   90.00
#
_symmetry.space_group_name_H-M   'P 1'
#
loop_
_entity.id
_entity.type
_entity.pdbx_description
1 polymer ?
#
loop_
_entity_poly.entity_id
_entity_poly.type
_entity_poly.pdbx_seq_one_letter_code
_entity_poly.pdbx_strand_id
1 'polypeptide(L)'
;MTLPATTLADYCYSGMFNSCTSLTQAPALPATTLANICYNSMFNGCTSLTQAPELPATTLANSCYGSMFSGCLSLTQAPELPATTLADNCYNCMFQNCTFLTQAPELPATTLADNCYSSMFSGCSSLAQAPELPATTLAYYCYSDMFNSCTSLTQAPALPATTLADYCYSGMFNSCTSLTQAPAIKTYTPELSAFDGMLGMFDYYASAWG
;
A
#
# COMPACT_ATOMS: atom_id res chain seq x y z
N MET A 1 10.30 -18.11 17.89
CA MET A 1 11.51 -17.71 17.14
C MET A 1 11.66 -16.20 17.28
N THR A 2 12.85 -15.67 17.50
CA THR A 2 13.10 -14.21 17.58
C THR A 2 14.10 -13.80 16.51
N LEU A 3 13.88 -12.65 15.88
CA LEU A 3 14.81 -12.02 14.94
C LEU A 3 15.34 -10.74 15.60
N PRO A 4 16.40 -10.81 16.41
CA PRO A 4 16.76 -9.76 17.36
C PRO A 4 17.50 -8.55 16.74
N ALA A 5 17.81 -8.59 15.44
CA ALA A 5 18.56 -7.51 14.79
C ALA A 5 17.75 -6.20 14.78
N THR A 6 18.36 -5.11 15.25
CA THR A 6 17.79 -3.76 15.25
C THR A 6 18.29 -2.90 14.09
N THR A 7 19.39 -3.32 13.45
CA THR A 7 19.97 -2.72 12.24
C THR A 7 20.12 -3.81 11.19
N LEU A 8 19.61 -3.58 10.00
CA LEU A 8 19.55 -4.56 8.93
C LEU A 8 20.56 -4.24 7.82
N ALA A 9 20.95 -5.28 7.07
CA ALA A 9 21.67 -5.17 5.81
C ALA A 9 20.74 -5.40 4.63
N ASP A 10 21.15 -5.05 3.42
CA ASP A 10 20.41 -5.28 2.20
C ASP A 10 20.03 -6.76 2.07
N TYR A 11 18.77 -7.04 1.69
CA TYR A 11 18.20 -8.37 1.46
C TYR A 11 18.16 -9.31 2.67
N CYS A 12 18.56 -8.90 3.88
CA CYS A 12 18.88 -9.84 4.97
C CYS A 12 17.73 -10.78 5.39
N TYR A 13 16.46 -10.37 5.30
CA TYR A 13 15.28 -11.20 5.61
C TYR A 13 14.28 -11.28 4.44
N SER A 14 14.73 -10.89 3.24
CA SER A 14 13.88 -10.95 2.05
C SER A 14 13.39 -12.38 1.80
N GLY A 15 12.07 -12.54 1.66
CA GLY A 15 11.41 -13.82 1.38
C GLY A 15 11.57 -14.91 2.46
N MET A 16 12.06 -14.59 3.66
CA MET A 16 12.44 -15.61 4.66
C MET A 16 11.32 -16.60 5.01
N PHE A 17 10.06 -16.17 5.04
CA PHE A 17 8.89 -17.01 5.28
C PHE A 17 7.93 -17.04 4.09
N ASN A 18 8.40 -16.67 2.90
CA ASN A 18 7.56 -16.67 1.71
C ASN A 18 6.88 -18.05 1.51
N SER A 19 5.57 -18.03 1.30
CA SER A 19 4.73 -19.23 1.10
C SER A 19 4.71 -20.22 2.28
N CYS A 20 5.04 -19.75 3.50
CA CYS A 20 4.86 -20.55 4.71
C CYS A 20 3.37 -20.58 5.09
N THR A 21 2.57 -21.36 4.34
CA THR A 21 1.10 -21.36 4.44
C THR A 21 0.55 -21.80 5.80
N SER A 22 1.33 -22.53 6.60
CA SER A 22 0.95 -22.96 7.97
C SER A 22 1.41 -22.00 9.07
N LEU A 23 2.09 -20.88 8.72
CA LEU A 23 2.56 -19.92 9.70
C LEU A 23 1.38 -19.09 10.20
N THR A 24 1.05 -19.19 11.49
CA THR A 24 -0.07 -18.47 12.11
C THR A 24 0.37 -17.20 12.85
N GLN A 25 1.63 -17.12 13.28
CA GLN A 25 2.21 -16.00 14.03
C GLN A 25 3.58 -15.62 13.48
N ALA A 26 3.78 -14.34 13.20
CA ALA A 26 5.07 -13.81 12.80
C ALA A 26 6.01 -13.66 14.01
N PRO A 27 7.34 -13.77 13.82
CA PRO A 27 8.33 -13.37 14.81
C PRO A 27 8.29 -11.84 14.99
N ALA A 28 8.73 -11.35 16.16
CA ALA A 28 8.93 -9.92 16.38
C ALA A 28 10.03 -9.36 15.45
N LEU A 29 9.81 -8.15 14.93
CA LEU A 29 10.72 -7.44 14.02
C LEU A 29 11.13 -6.08 14.63
N PRO A 30 12.10 -6.05 15.55
CA PRO A 30 12.43 -4.86 16.33
C PRO A 30 13.31 -3.84 15.56
N ALA A 31 13.61 -4.08 14.29
CA ALA A 31 14.53 -3.22 13.56
C ALA A 31 13.94 -1.83 13.30
N THR A 32 14.69 -0.81 13.68
CA THR A 32 14.40 0.60 13.41
C THR A 32 15.29 1.19 12.32
N THR A 33 16.41 0.55 12.01
CA THR A 33 17.31 0.92 10.92
C THR A 33 17.21 -0.15 9.82
N LEU A 34 16.56 0.22 8.72
CA LEU A 34 16.30 -0.66 7.60
C LEU A 34 17.34 -0.47 6.50
N ALA A 35 17.46 -1.48 5.65
CA ALA A 35 18.28 -1.48 4.45
C ALA A 35 17.42 -1.87 3.23
N ASN A 36 17.94 -1.75 2.02
CA ASN A 36 17.19 -2.03 0.81
C ASN A 36 16.72 -3.50 0.76
N ILE A 37 15.44 -3.70 0.42
CA ILE A 37 14.84 -5.03 0.19
C ILE A 37 14.89 -5.93 1.44
N CYS A 38 15.18 -5.40 2.64
CA CYS A 38 15.51 -6.20 3.83
C CYS A 38 14.36 -7.10 4.31
N TYR A 39 13.11 -6.68 4.20
CA TYR A 39 11.90 -7.45 4.54
C TYR A 39 10.99 -7.70 3.34
N ASN A 40 11.47 -7.44 2.12
CA ASN A 40 10.69 -7.64 0.91
C ASN A 40 10.13 -9.06 0.85
N SER A 41 8.84 -9.21 0.59
CA SER A 41 8.14 -10.50 0.46
C SER A 41 8.28 -11.46 1.65
N MET A 42 8.67 -10.96 2.83
CA MET A 42 9.03 -11.81 3.97
C MET A 42 7.94 -12.79 4.37
N PHE A 43 6.68 -12.38 4.34
CA PHE A 43 5.51 -13.21 4.66
C PHE A 43 4.57 -13.37 3.47
N ASN A 44 5.04 -13.10 2.25
CA ASN A 44 4.22 -13.24 1.05
C ASN A 44 3.63 -14.66 0.97
N GLY A 45 2.31 -14.77 0.76
CA GLY A 45 1.63 -16.08 0.67
C GLY A 45 1.53 -16.86 1.98
N CYS A 46 1.77 -16.24 3.15
CA CYS A 46 1.51 -16.86 4.46
C CYS A 46 0.00 -16.86 4.73
N THR A 47 -0.74 -17.74 4.08
CA THR A 47 -2.21 -17.73 4.04
C THR A 47 -2.89 -17.92 5.40
N SER A 48 -2.22 -18.52 6.38
CA SER A 48 -2.74 -18.70 7.76
C SER A 48 -2.29 -17.64 8.76
N LEU A 49 -1.50 -16.62 8.32
CA LEU A 49 -1.02 -15.57 9.20
C LEU A 49 -2.18 -14.67 9.64
N THR A 50 -2.49 -14.64 10.95
CA THR A 50 -3.63 -13.90 11.49
C THR A 50 -3.27 -12.52 12.03
N GLN A 51 -2.00 -12.31 12.42
CA GLN A 51 -1.50 -11.06 12.97
C GLN A 51 -0.14 -10.70 12.37
N ALA A 52 -0.01 -9.47 11.92
CA ALA A 52 1.27 -8.92 11.50
C ALA A 52 2.12 -8.54 12.72
N PRO A 53 3.45 -8.58 12.64
CA PRO A 53 4.34 -8.05 13.68
C PRO A 53 4.31 -6.52 13.66
N GLU A 54 4.74 -5.89 14.74
CA GLU A 54 5.01 -4.45 14.78
C GLU A 54 6.14 -4.07 13.82
N LEU A 55 6.01 -2.90 13.18
CA LEU A 55 6.97 -2.33 12.23
C LEU A 55 7.40 -0.93 12.70
N PRO A 56 8.37 -0.81 13.63
CA PRO A 56 8.64 0.42 14.36
C PRO A 56 9.47 1.47 13.57
N ALA A 57 9.96 1.15 12.37
CA ALA A 57 10.80 2.07 11.61
C ALA A 57 10.02 3.28 11.10
N THR A 58 10.55 4.49 11.30
CA THR A 58 9.97 5.75 10.84
C THR A 58 10.63 6.31 9.59
N THR A 59 11.78 5.77 9.20
CA THR A 59 12.51 6.07 7.96
C THR A 59 12.71 4.78 7.20
N LEU A 60 12.29 4.74 5.96
CA LEU A 60 12.30 3.54 5.13
C LEU A 60 13.46 3.54 4.13
N ALA A 61 13.81 2.35 3.65
CA ALA A 61 14.74 2.10 2.57
C ALA A 61 14.00 1.56 1.34
N ASN A 62 14.66 1.55 0.18
CA ASN A 62 14.03 1.12 -1.07
C ASN A 62 13.51 -0.33 -0.98
N SER A 63 12.25 -0.53 -1.35
CA SER A 63 11.56 -1.83 -1.36
C SER A 63 11.62 -2.60 -0.03
N CYS A 64 11.89 -1.93 1.11
CA CYS A 64 12.14 -2.62 2.39
C CYS A 64 10.96 -3.47 2.87
N TYR A 65 9.72 -3.06 2.62
CA TYR A 65 8.49 -3.79 2.95
C TYR A 65 7.67 -4.18 1.72
N GLY A 66 8.26 -4.10 0.51
CA GLY A 66 7.56 -4.46 -0.72
C GLY A 66 6.98 -5.88 -0.66
N SER A 67 5.69 -6.05 -0.99
CA SER A 67 4.95 -7.32 -1.00
C SER A 67 5.01 -8.11 0.32
N MET A 68 5.35 -7.46 1.46
CA MET A 68 5.67 -8.17 2.71
C MET A 68 4.55 -9.11 3.17
N PHE A 69 3.29 -8.71 3.05
CA PHE A 69 2.12 -9.50 3.44
C PHE A 69 1.21 -9.84 2.26
N SER A 70 1.68 -9.69 1.02
CA SER A 70 0.87 -10.01 -0.16
C SER A 70 0.34 -11.45 -0.09
N GLY A 71 -0.97 -11.64 -0.28
CA GLY A 71 -1.60 -12.96 -0.21
C GLY A 71 -1.72 -13.56 1.20
N CYS A 72 -1.60 -12.77 2.27
CA CYS A 72 -1.90 -13.20 3.64
C CYS A 72 -3.42 -13.23 3.84
N LEU A 73 -4.06 -14.32 3.43
CA LEU A 73 -5.52 -14.41 3.34
C LEU A 73 -6.23 -14.35 4.70
N SER A 74 -5.57 -14.74 5.81
CA SER A 74 -6.17 -14.71 7.16
C SER A 74 -5.89 -13.42 7.93
N LEU A 75 -5.15 -12.47 7.33
CA LEU A 75 -4.81 -11.20 7.98
C LEU A 75 -6.03 -10.26 7.95
N THR A 76 -6.56 -9.92 9.13
CA THR A 76 -7.77 -9.07 9.25
C THR A 76 -7.46 -7.60 9.55
N GLN A 77 -6.28 -7.32 10.11
CA GLN A 77 -5.82 -5.98 10.47
C GLN A 77 -4.37 -5.78 10.04
N ALA A 78 -4.07 -4.63 9.47
CA ALA A 78 -2.71 -4.22 9.18
C ALA A 78 -1.97 -3.78 10.46
N PRO A 79 -0.64 -3.89 10.52
CA PRO A 79 0.16 -3.28 11.58
C PRO A 79 0.17 -1.75 11.42
N GLU A 80 0.51 -1.03 12.47
CA GLU A 80 0.80 0.41 12.37
C GLU A 80 1.98 0.67 11.44
N LEU A 81 1.90 1.74 10.64
CA LEU A 81 2.93 2.17 9.71
C LEU A 81 3.36 3.61 10.04
N PRO A 82 4.23 3.82 11.03
CA PRO A 82 4.54 5.15 11.56
C PRO A 82 5.48 5.98 10.66
N ALA A 83 5.94 5.42 9.53
CA ALA A 83 6.93 6.07 8.69
C ALA A 83 6.40 7.34 8.01
N THR A 84 7.13 8.42 8.17
CA THR A 84 6.88 9.70 7.49
C THR A 84 7.93 10.00 6.40
N THR A 85 9.06 9.30 6.42
CA THR A 85 10.10 9.37 5.38
C THR A 85 10.07 8.08 4.58
N LEU A 86 9.58 8.17 3.36
CA LEU A 86 9.41 7.05 2.44
C LEU A 86 10.59 6.93 1.47
N ALA A 87 10.74 5.77 0.88
CA ALA A 87 11.68 5.47 -0.19
C ALA A 87 10.95 4.74 -1.34
N ASP A 88 11.59 4.60 -2.49
CA ASP A 88 10.98 4.00 -3.66
C ASP A 88 10.54 2.57 -3.40
N ASN A 89 9.31 2.24 -3.83
CA ASN A 89 8.70 0.93 -3.67
C ASN A 89 8.60 0.41 -2.22
N CYS A 90 8.76 1.27 -1.20
CA CYS A 90 8.90 0.82 0.19
C CYS A 90 7.70 0.00 0.70
N TYR A 91 6.47 0.31 0.27
CA TYR A 91 5.23 -0.40 0.60
C TYR A 91 4.51 -0.94 -0.65
N ASN A 92 5.21 -1.02 -1.80
CA ASN A 92 4.62 -1.55 -3.03
C ASN A 92 4.01 -2.93 -2.80
N CYS A 93 2.73 -3.16 -3.17
CA CYS A 93 2.00 -4.42 -3.04
C CYS A 93 1.96 -4.99 -1.59
N MET A 94 2.21 -4.18 -0.54
CA MET A 94 2.43 -4.69 0.82
C MET A 94 1.30 -5.61 1.32
N PHE A 95 0.03 -5.26 1.07
CA PHE A 95 -1.15 -6.03 1.45
C PHE A 95 -1.95 -6.53 0.24
N GLN A 96 -1.33 -6.59 -0.93
CA GLN A 96 -2.01 -7.05 -2.14
C GLN A 96 -2.67 -8.41 -1.92
N ASN A 97 -3.94 -8.56 -2.32
CA ASN A 97 -4.73 -9.79 -2.15
C ASN A 97 -4.91 -10.27 -0.69
N CYS A 98 -4.80 -9.38 0.30
CA CYS A 98 -5.23 -9.70 1.67
C CYS A 98 -6.77 -9.60 1.73
N THR A 99 -7.45 -10.62 1.24
CA THR A 99 -8.91 -10.59 0.99
C THR A 99 -9.77 -10.42 2.25
N PHE A 100 -9.27 -10.77 3.44
CA PHE A 100 -9.96 -10.60 4.71
C PHE A 100 -9.51 -9.35 5.50
N LEU A 101 -8.64 -8.51 4.91
CA LEU A 101 -8.24 -7.26 5.55
C LEU A 101 -9.43 -6.28 5.59
N THR A 102 -9.86 -5.90 6.78
CA THR A 102 -11.03 -5.01 7.01
C THR A 102 -10.64 -3.59 7.38
N GLN A 103 -9.43 -3.39 7.90
CA GLN A 103 -8.92 -2.09 8.35
C GLN A 103 -7.53 -1.81 7.77
N ALA A 104 -7.41 -0.70 7.07
CA ALA A 104 -6.12 -0.17 6.63
C ALA A 104 -5.41 0.57 7.78
N PRO A 105 -4.07 0.63 7.80
CA PRO A 105 -3.32 1.45 8.74
C PRO A 105 -3.42 2.93 8.36
N GLU A 106 -3.08 3.83 9.28
CA GLU A 106 -2.82 5.23 8.96
C GLU A 106 -1.58 5.35 8.07
N LEU A 107 -1.60 6.32 7.14
CA LEU A 107 -0.50 6.62 6.22
C LEU A 107 -0.07 8.08 6.39
N PRO A 108 0.79 8.38 7.37
CA PRO A 108 1.06 9.76 7.81
C PRO A 108 1.97 10.58 6.88
N ALA A 109 2.61 9.95 5.89
CA ALA A 109 3.56 10.63 5.01
C ALA A 109 2.86 11.68 4.12
N THR A 110 3.40 12.89 4.08
CA THR A 110 2.90 14.01 3.26
C THR A 110 3.74 14.24 1.99
N THR A 111 4.91 13.63 1.90
CA THR A 111 5.79 13.60 0.74
C THR A 111 6.03 12.16 0.34
N LEU A 112 5.77 11.83 -0.90
CA LEU A 112 5.83 10.48 -1.42
C LEU A 112 7.10 10.24 -2.25
N ALA A 113 7.45 8.96 -2.38
CA ALA A 113 8.49 8.45 -3.25
C ALA A 113 7.87 7.62 -4.40
N ASP A 114 8.64 7.28 -5.41
CA ASP A 114 8.16 6.56 -6.58
C ASP A 114 7.63 5.17 -6.19
N ASN A 115 6.42 4.83 -6.68
CA ASN A 115 5.73 3.56 -6.40
C ASN A 115 5.55 3.23 -4.91
N CYS A 116 5.69 4.18 -3.99
CA CYS A 116 5.76 3.87 -2.54
C CYS A 116 4.51 3.14 -2.01
N TYR A 117 3.32 3.44 -2.53
CA TYR A 117 2.05 2.79 -2.17
C TYR A 117 1.37 2.11 -3.37
N SER A 118 2.08 1.91 -4.49
CA SER A 118 1.50 1.27 -5.66
C SER A 118 0.96 -0.12 -5.31
N SER A 119 -0.29 -0.41 -5.71
CA SER A 119 -1.01 -1.67 -5.46
C SER A 119 -1.08 -2.11 -4.00
N MET A 120 -0.88 -1.19 -3.03
CA MET A 120 -0.73 -1.54 -1.61
C MET A 120 -1.90 -2.37 -1.07
N PHE A 121 -3.14 -2.04 -1.45
CA PHE A 121 -4.36 -2.74 -1.03
C PHE A 121 -5.09 -3.39 -2.21
N SER A 122 -4.45 -3.53 -3.37
CA SER A 122 -5.08 -4.15 -4.54
C SER A 122 -5.59 -5.55 -4.20
N GLY A 123 -6.88 -5.84 -4.49
CA GLY A 123 -7.52 -7.11 -4.17
C GLY A 123 -7.92 -7.30 -2.69
N CYS A 124 -7.83 -6.27 -1.84
CA CYS A 124 -8.36 -6.33 -0.47
C CYS A 124 -9.89 -6.21 -0.49
N SER A 125 -10.56 -7.30 -0.89
CA SER A 125 -11.99 -7.30 -1.17
C SER A 125 -12.91 -7.03 0.04
N SER A 126 -12.43 -7.21 1.27
CA SER A 126 -13.17 -6.89 2.50
C SER A 126 -12.89 -5.49 3.05
N LEU A 127 -12.01 -4.70 2.43
CA LEU A 127 -11.68 -3.36 2.89
C LEU A 127 -12.84 -2.40 2.56
N ALA A 128 -13.60 -1.98 3.58
CA ALA A 128 -14.78 -1.14 3.42
C ALA A 128 -14.49 0.37 3.44
N GLN A 129 -13.37 0.77 4.05
CA GLN A 129 -12.95 2.17 4.18
C GLN A 129 -11.46 2.33 3.84
N ALA A 130 -11.16 3.32 3.01
CA ALA A 130 -9.78 3.70 2.72
C ALA A 130 -9.18 4.51 3.88
N PRO A 131 -7.85 4.47 4.08
CA PRO A 131 -7.16 5.39 4.99
C PRO A 131 -7.18 6.81 4.41
N GLU A 132 -6.93 7.82 5.25
CA GLU A 132 -6.65 9.17 4.77
C GLU A 132 -5.34 9.20 3.97
N LEU A 133 -5.32 10.02 2.92
CA LEU A 133 -4.16 10.23 2.05
C LEU A 133 -3.73 11.69 2.12
N PRO A 134 -2.91 12.10 3.11
CA PRO A 134 -2.62 13.50 3.39
C PRO A 134 -1.62 14.15 2.42
N ALA A 135 -1.00 13.38 1.53
CA ALA A 135 0.06 13.88 0.65
C ALA A 135 -0.46 14.93 -0.33
N THR A 136 0.25 16.05 -0.41
CA THR A 136 -0.04 17.18 -1.31
C THR A 136 0.90 17.27 -2.51
N THR A 137 2.04 16.59 -2.45
CA THR A 137 3.01 16.44 -3.55
C THR A 137 3.19 14.96 -3.81
N LEU A 138 2.92 14.55 -5.03
CA LEU A 138 2.94 13.15 -5.46
C LEU A 138 4.21 12.82 -6.23
N ALA A 139 4.50 11.52 -6.34
CA ALA A 139 5.61 10.94 -7.08
C ALA A 139 5.09 9.96 -8.15
N TYR A 140 5.96 9.49 -9.03
CA TYR A 140 5.66 8.59 -10.13
C TYR A 140 5.02 7.29 -9.63
N TYR A 141 3.83 6.91 -10.15
CA TYR A 141 3.04 5.72 -9.76
C TYR A 141 2.76 5.58 -8.26
N CYS A 142 2.87 6.64 -7.43
CA CYS A 142 2.86 6.51 -5.96
C CYS A 142 1.58 5.86 -5.39
N TYR A 143 0.41 6.07 -6.01
CA TYR A 143 -0.88 5.48 -5.64
C TYR A 143 -1.50 4.63 -6.76
N SER A 144 -0.71 4.26 -7.79
CA SER A 144 -1.23 3.44 -8.88
C SER A 144 -1.82 2.13 -8.35
N ASP A 145 -3.02 1.76 -8.84
CA ASP A 145 -3.74 0.54 -8.45
C ASP A 145 -3.96 0.34 -6.95
N MET A 146 -3.80 1.38 -6.13
CA MET A 146 -3.75 1.25 -4.67
C MET A 146 -4.96 0.51 -4.09
N PHE A 147 -6.16 0.76 -4.60
CA PHE A 147 -7.41 0.11 -4.18
C PHE A 147 -8.04 -0.71 -5.30
N ASN A 148 -7.31 -1.05 -6.34
CA ASN A 148 -7.82 -1.87 -7.43
C ASN A 148 -8.49 -3.15 -6.88
N SER A 149 -9.72 -3.45 -7.32
CA SER A 149 -10.48 -4.62 -6.85
C SER A 149 -10.82 -4.65 -5.35
N CYS A 150 -10.83 -3.50 -4.66
CA CYS A 150 -11.39 -3.38 -3.31
C CYS A 150 -12.92 -3.33 -3.40
N THR A 151 -13.54 -4.49 -3.63
CA THR A 151 -14.97 -4.60 -3.98
C THR A 151 -15.93 -4.17 -2.86
N SER A 152 -15.49 -4.11 -1.59
CA SER A 152 -16.30 -3.61 -0.46
C SER A 152 -16.08 -2.13 -0.17
N LEU A 153 -15.17 -1.44 -0.87
CA LEU A 153 -14.89 -0.03 -0.63
C LEU A 153 -16.08 0.82 -1.05
N THR A 154 -16.71 1.54 -0.11
CA THR A 154 -17.92 2.31 -0.35
C THR A 154 -17.68 3.79 -0.61
N GLN A 155 -16.57 4.33 -0.12
CA GLN A 155 -16.19 5.74 -0.26
C GLN A 155 -14.70 5.86 -0.60
N ALA A 156 -14.40 6.68 -1.61
CA ALA A 156 -13.02 7.04 -1.91
C ALA A 156 -12.49 8.06 -0.88
N PRO A 157 -11.20 8.02 -0.53
CA PRO A 157 -10.57 9.04 0.31
C PRO A 157 -10.51 10.37 -0.45
N ALA A 158 -10.37 11.50 0.27
CA ALA A 158 -10.05 12.77 -0.34
C ALA A 158 -8.65 12.72 -0.96
N LEU A 159 -8.48 13.36 -2.11
CA LEU A 159 -7.21 13.49 -2.82
C LEU A 159 -6.74 14.95 -2.79
N PRO A 160 -6.04 15.38 -1.74
CA PRO A 160 -5.71 16.79 -1.50
C PRO A 160 -4.55 17.31 -2.34
N ALA A 161 -3.89 16.45 -3.11
CA ALA A 161 -2.69 16.82 -3.86
C ALA A 161 -2.99 17.94 -4.88
N THR A 162 -2.08 18.89 -4.93
CA THR A 162 -2.09 20.01 -5.88
C THR A 162 -0.96 19.89 -6.91
N THR A 163 0.03 19.05 -6.65
CA THR A 163 1.12 18.71 -7.56
C THR A 163 1.05 17.23 -7.85
N LEU A 164 0.72 16.89 -9.08
CA LEU A 164 0.62 15.51 -9.56
C LEU A 164 1.93 15.08 -10.22
N ALA A 165 2.14 13.78 -10.30
CA ALA A 165 3.20 13.13 -11.05
C ALA A 165 2.58 12.13 -12.04
N ASP A 166 3.35 11.68 -13.02
CA ASP A 166 2.86 10.75 -14.04
C ASP A 166 2.35 9.46 -13.38
N TYR A 167 1.17 9.01 -13.82
CA TYR A 167 0.49 7.79 -13.36
C TYR A 167 0.23 7.71 -11.85
N CYS A 168 0.31 8.82 -11.12
CA CYS A 168 0.21 8.82 -9.65
C CYS A 168 -1.09 8.18 -9.12
N TYR A 169 -2.20 8.26 -9.86
CA TYR A 169 -3.51 7.68 -9.53
C TYR A 169 -3.99 6.64 -10.54
N SER A 170 -3.12 6.16 -11.44
CA SER A 170 -3.52 5.22 -12.50
C SER A 170 -4.18 3.98 -11.89
N GLY A 171 -5.36 3.57 -12.39
CA GLY A 171 -6.08 2.39 -11.95
C GLY A 171 -6.53 2.36 -10.48
N MET A 172 -6.38 3.46 -9.73
CA MET A 172 -6.49 3.50 -8.27
C MET A 172 -7.76 2.85 -7.72
N PHE A 173 -8.91 3.04 -8.38
CA PHE A 173 -10.22 2.51 -7.97
C PHE A 173 -10.81 1.56 -9.00
N ASN A 174 -10.00 1.03 -9.89
CA ASN A 174 -10.47 0.07 -10.88
C ASN A 174 -11.15 -1.13 -10.17
N SER A 175 -12.32 -1.55 -10.66
CA SER A 175 -13.10 -2.66 -10.08
C SER A 175 -13.56 -2.48 -8.61
N CYS A 176 -13.60 -1.25 -8.07
CA CYS A 176 -14.21 -0.95 -6.76
C CYS A 176 -15.75 -0.93 -6.90
N THR A 177 -16.38 -2.08 -7.02
CA THR A 177 -17.81 -2.22 -7.42
C THR A 177 -18.83 -1.66 -6.43
N SER A 178 -18.45 -1.42 -5.17
CA SER A 178 -19.32 -0.81 -4.15
C SER A 178 -19.11 0.70 -3.99
N LEU A 179 -18.21 1.30 -4.77
CA LEU A 179 -17.91 2.73 -4.65
C LEU A 179 -19.10 3.56 -5.16
N THR A 180 -19.65 4.43 -4.31
CA THR A 180 -20.86 5.22 -4.62
C THR A 180 -20.57 6.65 -5.04
N GLN A 181 -19.37 7.15 -4.79
CA GLN A 181 -18.97 8.53 -5.10
C GLN A 181 -17.49 8.57 -5.55
N ALA A 182 -17.22 9.39 -6.55
CA ALA A 182 -15.83 9.71 -6.92
C ALA A 182 -15.12 10.47 -5.78
N PRO A 183 -13.79 10.37 -5.68
CA PRO A 183 -13.02 11.13 -4.69
C PRO A 183 -13.17 12.64 -4.92
N ALA A 184 -13.14 13.41 -3.84
CA ALA A 184 -12.98 14.85 -3.93
C ALA A 184 -11.54 15.16 -4.38
N ILE A 185 -11.38 15.62 -5.61
CA ILE A 185 -10.09 16.01 -6.18
C ILE A 185 -9.98 17.53 -6.05
N LYS A 186 -8.86 18.01 -5.50
CA LYS A 186 -8.58 19.44 -5.47
C LYS A 186 -8.30 19.92 -6.90
N THR A 187 -8.97 20.99 -7.32
CA THR A 187 -8.76 21.57 -8.66
C THR A 187 -7.29 21.93 -8.89
N TYR A 188 -6.72 21.43 -9.93
CA TYR A 188 -5.37 21.75 -10.39
C TYR A 188 -5.44 22.40 -11.80
N THR A 189 -4.46 23.21 -12.15
CA THR A 189 -4.30 23.67 -13.54
C THR A 189 -3.72 22.51 -14.36
N PRO A 190 -4.43 22.00 -15.38
CA PRO A 190 -3.96 20.85 -16.13
C PRO A 190 -2.76 21.26 -17.01
N GLU A 191 -1.57 20.86 -16.62
CA GLU A 191 -0.49 20.68 -17.57
C GLU A 191 -0.66 19.28 -18.22
N LEU A 192 -0.27 19.11 -19.49
CA LEU A 192 -0.53 17.87 -20.25
C LEU A 192 -0.06 16.58 -19.54
N SER A 193 1.01 16.65 -18.73
CA SER A 193 1.56 15.55 -17.93
C SER A 193 0.62 15.09 -16.79
N ALA A 194 -0.23 15.97 -16.29
CA ALA A 194 -1.18 15.64 -15.24
C ALA A 194 -2.32 14.73 -15.74
N PHE A 195 -2.62 14.74 -17.05
CA PHE A 195 -3.64 13.87 -17.63
C PHE A 195 -3.24 12.39 -17.56
N ASP A 196 -1.96 12.08 -17.72
CA ASP A 196 -1.43 10.72 -17.61
C ASP A 196 -1.48 10.21 -16.15
N GLY A 197 -1.39 11.11 -15.17
CA GLY A 197 -1.49 10.77 -13.74
C GLY A 197 -2.85 10.23 -13.32
N MET A 198 -3.92 10.56 -14.07
CA MET A 198 -5.30 10.16 -13.79
C MET A 198 -5.84 9.11 -14.77
N LEU A 199 -5.03 8.71 -15.76
CA LEU A 199 -5.45 7.81 -16.82
C LEU A 199 -5.85 6.45 -16.22
N GLY A 200 -7.08 6.00 -16.53
CA GLY A 200 -7.57 4.72 -16.04
C GLY A 200 -7.95 4.68 -14.56
N MET A 201 -8.01 5.82 -13.86
CA MET A 201 -8.43 5.84 -12.46
C MET A 201 -9.75 5.10 -12.21
N PHE A 202 -10.64 5.11 -13.21
CA PHE A 202 -11.98 4.54 -13.19
C PHE A 202 -12.32 3.74 -14.46
N ASP A 203 -11.40 3.04 -15.07
CA ASP A 203 -11.60 2.41 -16.40
C ASP A 203 -12.87 1.54 -16.52
N TYR A 204 -13.40 1.02 -15.41
CA TYR A 204 -14.63 0.23 -15.41
C TYR A 204 -15.92 1.06 -15.27
N TYR A 205 -15.85 2.33 -14.85
CA TYR A 205 -17.02 3.18 -14.54
C TYR A 205 -17.23 4.38 -15.45
N ALA A 206 -16.47 4.54 -16.53
CA ALA A 206 -16.65 5.63 -17.48
C ALA A 206 -18.09 5.71 -18.04
N SER A 207 -18.87 4.61 -17.96
CA SER A 207 -20.29 4.56 -18.34
C SER A 207 -21.27 4.86 -17.20
N ALA A 208 -20.83 4.92 -15.94
CA ALA A 208 -21.72 5.11 -14.79
C ALA A 208 -21.74 6.55 -14.25
N TRP A 209 -20.80 7.39 -14.68
CA TRP A 209 -20.63 8.78 -14.24
C TRP A 209 -20.81 9.82 -15.36
N GLY A 210 -21.38 9.40 -16.52
CA GLY A 210 -21.72 10.25 -17.65
C GLY A 210 -22.86 11.24 -17.40
#